data_826b49ac0b412428355282bdfb47acfb
#
_entry.id   826b49ac0b412428355282bdfb47acfb
#
_cell.length_a   1.000
_cell.length_b   1.000
_cell.length_c   1.000
_cell.angle_alpha   90.00
_cell.angle_beta   90.00
_cell.angle_gamma   90.00
#
_symmetry.space_group_name_H-M   'P 1'
#
loop_
_entity.id
_entity.type
_entity.pdbx_description
1 polymer ?
#
loop_
_entity_poly.entity_id
_entity_poly.type
_entity_poly.pdbx_seq_one_letter_code
_entity_poly.pdbx_strand_id
1 'polypeptide(L)'
;MSVNYNQRIDRFQSIINALTHQSQLIGRARLLTFVIGIALVIYLWNYTLFLAGGLPVIIVIFLFLVSKSKHIENSLILHKNLLLINQNEHAVLSGQYADRPAGDQYISKIPGQDNDLDIFGPGSLYQYINRSVSQQGSDKVAHMLGSLNNKTQILLRQEALKELSAKLDWRQLLMAIQMQHPVRQQTQDLLTDWIGQKDLSEELLLKKVFAVILSMLSITVTLAYAFHRISINRYTLFVLLMFGVIGFIAFRANKWFKHLDRISKELSTLLPCIEAIEQESFINPLLQDIAQKVKKPHSSAASIKKLRLILERYDYRLNPIVHIPLNFFTWWDLQNWIALIAWRKEFKGDIQHWFEALAEIEALNSFANLAHNHPDWAYPEIQDEWFVLEAKGLAHPLLPKSKAVVNDFTMKSPNRIDLITGSNMAGKSTFLRALGTNMILAGIGSPVHAQSFILSPGK
;
A
#
# COMPACT_ATOMS: atom_id res chain seq x y z
N MET A 1 -2.47 17.13 -24.21
CA MET A 1 -3.75 17.55 -23.60
C MET A 1 -3.49 17.81 -22.13
N SER A 2 -3.72 19.02 -21.64
CA SER A 2 -3.66 19.29 -20.20
C SER A 2 -4.72 18.47 -19.49
N VAL A 3 -4.35 17.77 -18.43
CA VAL A 3 -5.30 16.99 -17.65
C VAL A 3 -6.32 17.91 -17.01
N ASN A 4 -7.57 17.71 -17.34
CA ASN A 4 -8.64 18.46 -16.72
C ASN A 4 -9.03 17.82 -15.39
N TYR A 5 -8.27 18.10 -14.32
CA TYR A 5 -8.56 17.61 -12.97
C TYR A 5 -9.96 18.00 -12.50
N ASN A 6 -10.51 19.14 -12.94
CA ASN A 6 -11.87 19.54 -12.60
C ASN A 6 -12.92 18.54 -13.09
N GLN A 7 -12.81 18.04 -14.33
CA GLN A 7 -13.71 16.99 -14.83
C GLN A 7 -13.63 15.70 -14.02
N ARG A 8 -12.42 15.33 -13.56
CA ARG A 8 -12.23 14.15 -12.70
C ARG A 8 -12.83 14.36 -11.32
N ILE A 9 -12.67 15.54 -10.74
CA ILE A 9 -13.27 15.95 -9.47
C ILE A 9 -14.80 15.81 -9.56
N ASP A 10 -15.42 16.41 -10.60
CA ASP A 10 -16.87 16.35 -10.79
C ASP A 10 -17.36 14.92 -10.97
N ARG A 11 -16.63 14.11 -11.76
CA ARG A 11 -16.93 12.68 -11.95
C ARG A 11 -16.91 11.91 -10.63
N PHE A 12 -15.84 12.04 -9.84
CA PHE A 12 -15.75 11.32 -8.57
C PHE A 12 -16.77 11.82 -7.54
N GLN A 13 -17.06 13.11 -7.52
CA GLN A 13 -18.11 13.67 -6.66
C GLN A 13 -19.48 13.09 -7.00
N SER A 14 -19.81 12.95 -8.28
CA SER A 14 -21.09 12.35 -8.70
C SER A 14 -21.21 10.87 -8.29
N ILE A 15 -20.12 10.10 -8.41
CA ILE A 15 -20.06 8.70 -7.97
C ILE A 15 -20.22 8.60 -6.45
N ILE A 16 -19.55 9.46 -5.69
CA ILE A 16 -19.66 9.50 -4.22
C ILE A 16 -21.11 9.79 -3.81
N ASN A 17 -21.79 10.74 -4.44
CA ASN A 17 -23.17 11.07 -4.16
C ASN A 17 -24.09 9.86 -4.40
N ALA A 18 -23.92 9.16 -5.53
CA ALA A 18 -24.67 7.95 -5.86
C ALA A 18 -24.44 6.82 -4.86
N LEU A 19 -23.18 6.55 -4.49
CA LEU A 19 -22.80 5.53 -3.51
C LEU A 19 -23.33 5.89 -2.10
N THR A 20 -23.33 7.15 -1.73
CA THR A 20 -23.86 7.62 -0.44
C THR A 20 -25.36 7.36 -0.36
N HIS A 21 -26.11 7.66 -1.42
CA HIS A 21 -27.54 7.35 -1.49
C HIS A 21 -27.80 5.84 -1.41
N GLN A 22 -27.02 5.03 -2.12
CA GLN A 22 -27.12 3.56 -2.03
C GLN A 22 -26.82 3.04 -0.62
N SER A 23 -25.79 3.59 0.05
CA SER A 23 -25.43 3.24 1.42
C SER A 23 -26.58 3.52 2.40
N GLN A 24 -27.24 4.67 2.25
CA GLN A 24 -28.41 5.04 3.08
C GLN A 24 -29.59 4.09 2.85
N LEU A 25 -29.89 3.73 1.59
CA LEU A 25 -30.97 2.79 1.27
C LEU A 25 -30.71 1.41 1.88
N ILE A 26 -29.50 0.89 1.76
CA ILE A 26 -29.12 -0.40 2.35
C ILE A 26 -29.12 -0.34 3.87
N GLY A 27 -28.69 0.77 4.47
CA GLY A 27 -28.78 0.99 5.91
C GLY A 27 -30.23 0.92 6.42
N ARG A 28 -31.15 1.57 5.72
CA ARG A 28 -32.59 1.50 6.02
C ARG A 28 -33.14 0.08 5.84
N ALA A 29 -32.81 -0.60 4.75
CA ALA A 29 -33.22 -1.98 4.49
C ALA A 29 -32.72 -2.94 5.59
N ARG A 30 -31.47 -2.78 6.04
CA ARG A 30 -30.89 -3.57 7.13
C ARG A 30 -31.61 -3.36 8.45
N LEU A 31 -31.91 -2.09 8.79
CA LEU A 31 -32.68 -1.77 10.00
C LEU A 31 -34.09 -2.39 9.94
N LEU A 32 -34.77 -2.25 8.79
CA LEU A 32 -36.10 -2.83 8.59
C LEU A 32 -36.08 -4.36 8.70
N THR A 33 -35.11 -5.04 8.10
CA THR A 33 -34.94 -6.49 8.20
C THR A 33 -34.68 -6.93 9.64
N PHE A 34 -33.91 -6.17 10.41
CA PHE A 34 -33.67 -6.44 11.83
C PHE A 34 -34.95 -6.30 12.67
N VAL A 35 -35.73 -5.20 12.47
CA VAL A 35 -37.00 -4.97 13.17
C VAL A 35 -38.02 -6.04 12.82
N ILE A 36 -38.15 -6.41 11.53
CA ILE A 36 -39.02 -7.52 11.09
C ILE A 36 -38.61 -8.83 11.76
N GLY A 37 -37.31 -9.11 11.85
CA GLY A 37 -36.78 -10.29 12.52
C GLY A 37 -37.19 -10.38 13.99
N ILE A 38 -37.08 -9.27 14.72
CA ILE A 38 -37.51 -9.20 16.12
C ILE A 38 -39.01 -9.38 16.22
N ALA A 39 -39.81 -8.67 15.42
CA ALA A 39 -41.29 -8.78 15.42
C ALA A 39 -41.76 -10.20 15.13
N LEU A 40 -41.08 -10.89 14.19
CA LEU A 40 -41.38 -12.26 13.82
C LEU A 40 -41.06 -13.24 14.96
N VAL A 41 -39.97 -13.05 15.67
CA VAL A 41 -39.62 -13.84 16.86
C VAL A 41 -40.68 -13.65 17.94
N ILE A 42 -41.10 -12.41 18.22
CA ILE A 42 -42.13 -12.13 19.24
C ILE A 42 -43.50 -12.72 18.85
N TYR A 43 -43.92 -12.53 17.60
CA TYR A 43 -45.24 -12.99 17.12
C TYR A 43 -45.34 -14.51 17.01
N LEU A 44 -44.29 -15.19 16.53
CA LEU A 44 -44.25 -16.65 16.30
C LEU A 44 -43.62 -17.41 17.45
N TRP A 45 -43.45 -16.84 18.63
CA TRP A 45 -42.82 -17.49 19.78
C TRP A 45 -43.41 -18.87 20.11
N ASN A 46 -44.75 -19.00 19.98
CA ASN A 46 -45.48 -20.25 20.23
C ASN A 46 -45.51 -21.21 19.01
N TYR A 47 -45.01 -20.79 17.84
CA TYR A 47 -45.05 -21.54 16.60
C TYR A 47 -43.63 -21.92 16.16
N THR A 48 -43.01 -22.84 16.91
CA THR A 48 -41.59 -23.19 16.74
C THR A 48 -41.20 -23.66 15.33
N LEU A 49 -42.11 -24.35 14.62
CA LEU A 49 -41.91 -24.86 13.27
C LEU A 49 -41.78 -23.70 12.24
N PHE A 50 -42.60 -22.67 12.37
CA PHE A 50 -42.53 -21.48 11.52
C PHE A 50 -41.35 -20.58 11.84
N LEU A 51 -40.93 -20.50 13.11
CA LEU A 51 -39.70 -19.84 13.53
C LEU A 51 -38.48 -20.56 12.97
N ALA A 52 -38.44 -21.89 13.00
CA ALA A 52 -37.32 -22.69 12.46
C ALA A 52 -37.10 -22.50 10.94
N GLY A 53 -38.17 -22.21 10.18
CA GLY A 53 -38.08 -21.91 8.74
C GLY A 53 -37.85 -20.43 8.41
N GLY A 54 -38.52 -19.53 9.09
CA GLY A 54 -38.52 -18.09 8.77
C GLY A 54 -37.27 -17.35 9.28
N LEU A 55 -36.80 -17.66 10.48
CA LEU A 55 -35.68 -16.96 11.10
C LEU A 55 -34.36 -17.14 10.32
N PRO A 56 -33.98 -18.34 9.84
CA PRO A 56 -32.78 -18.50 9.01
C PRO A 56 -32.82 -17.66 7.73
N VAL A 57 -33.96 -17.55 7.08
CA VAL A 57 -34.13 -16.72 5.87
C VAL A 57 -33.86 -15.27 6.17
N ILE A 58 -34.41 -14.73 7.25
CA ILE A 58 -34.19 -13.32 7.67
C ILE A 58 -32.71 -13.11 8.01
N ILE A 59 -32.07 -14.06 8.71
CA ILE A 59 -30.65 -13.99 9.03
C ILE A 59 -29.80 -13.95 7.73
N VAL A 60 -30.10 -14.80 6.75
CA VAL A 60 -29.38 -14.80 5.45
C VAL A 60 -29.54 -13.47 4.73
N ILE A 61 -30.77 -12.93 4.66
CA ILE A 61 -31.02 -11.61 4.06
C ILE A 61 -30.25 -10.52 4.81
N PHE A 62 -30.27 -10.53 6.13
CA PHE A 62 -29.54 -9.56 6.95
C PHE A 62 -28.04 -9.63 6.71
N LEU A 63 -27.44 -10.83 6.69
CA LEU A 63 -26.02 -11.04 6.41
C LEU A 63 -25.64 -10.61 4.99
N PHE A 64 -26.50 -10.86 4.00
CA PHE A 64 -26.32 -10.36 2.64
C PHE A 64 -26.30 -8.83 2.59
N LEU A 65 -27.25 -8.15 3.28
CA LEU A 65 -27.29 -6.70 3.37
C LEU A 65 -26.08 -6.12 4.09
N VAL A 66 -25.58 -6.78 5.14
CA VAL A 66 -24.34 -6.40 5.83
C VAL A 66 -23.14 -6.49 4.89
N SER A 67 -23.02 -7.60 4.16
CA SER A 67 -21.94 -7.80 3.17
C SER A 67 -21.97 -6.73 2.07
N LYS A 68 -23.16 -6.45 1.53
CA LYS A 68 -23.37 -5.42 0.51
C LYS A 68 -23.06 -4.02 1.04
N SER A 69 -23.46 -3.72 2.28
CA SER A 69 -23.14 -2.44 2.96
C SER A 69 -21.62 -2.24 3.06
N LYS A 70 -20.87 -3.27 3.47
CA LYS A 70 -19.42 -3.22 3.58
C LYS A 70 -18.75 -3.00 2.21
N HIS A 71 -19.26 -3.63 1.17
CA HIS A 71 -18.73 -3.44 -0.19
C HIS A 71 -18.92 -1.98 -0.68
N ILE A 72 -20.10 -1.39 -0.44
CA ILE A 72 -20.37 0.01 -0.80
C ILE A 72 -19.50 0.96 0.02
N GLU A 73 -19.33 0.71 1.30
CA GLU A 73 -18.47 1.52 2.18
C GLU A 73 -17.02 1.52 1.69
N ASN A 74 -16.47 0.37 1.34
CA ASN A 74 -15.12 0.27 0.78
C ASN A 74 -15.00 1.03 -0.55
N SER A 75 -16.01 0.90 -1.43
CA SER A 75 -16.07 1.65 -2.69
C SER A 75 -16.15 3.17 -2.44
N LEU A 76 -16.92 3.58 -1.45
CA LEU A 76 -17.07 4.99 -1.08
C LEU A 76 -15.74 5.58 -0.57
N ILE A 77 -15.03 4.85 0.28
CA ILE A 77 -13.70 5.26 0.76
C ILE A 77 -12.72 5.41 -0.41
N LEU A 78 -12.70 4.43 -1.32
CA LEU A 78 -11.84 4.46 -2.50
C LEU A 78 -12.11 5.70 -3.37
N HIS A 79 -13.38 5.98 -3.68
CA HIS A 79 -13.73 7.14 -4.52
C HIS A 79 -13.50 8.47 -3.82
N LYS A 80 -13.64 8.55 -2.49
CA LYS A 80 -13.24 9.72 -1.70
C LYS A 80 -11.74 9.98 -1.78
N ASN A 81 -10.92 8.92 -1.71
CA ASN A 81 -9.48 9.04 -1.87
C ASN A 81 -9.11 9.49 -3.29
N LEU A 82 -9.77 8.94 -4.33
CA LEU A 82 -9.58 9.41 -5.72
C LEU A 82 -9.97 10.88 -5.90
N LEU A 83 -11.06 11.30 -5.29
CA LEU A 83 -11.47 12.72 -5.27
C LEU A 83 -10.38 13.59 -4.63
N LEU A 84 -9.92 13.21 -3.44
CA LEU A 84 -8.89 13.95 -2.70
C LEU A 84 -7.57 14.03 -3.48
N ILE A 85 -7.15 12.95 -4.15
CA ILE A 85 -5.96 12.94 -5.01
C ILE A 85 -6.10 13.99 -6.12
N ASN A 86 -7.23 14.03 -6.82
CA ASN A 86 -7.43 14.96 -7.92
C ASN A 86 -7.56 16.43 -7.44
N GLN A 87 -8.18 16.67 -6.28
CA GLN A 87 -8.21 17.99 -5.64
C GLN A 87 -6.80 18.47 -5.25
N ASN A 88 -5.99 17.57 -4.66
CA ASN A 88 -4.61 17.88 -4.30
C ASN A 88 -3.76 18.17 -5.53
N GLU A 89 -3.91 17.44 -6.63
CA GLU A 89 -3.17 17.71 -7.86
C GLU A 89 -3.56 19.07 -8.49
N HIS A 90 -4.84 19.38 -8.47
CA HIS A 90 -5.33 20.71 -8.91
C HIS A 90 -4.74 21.84 -8.06
N ALA A 91 -4.69 21.66 -6.74
CA ALA A 91 -4.10 22.62 -5.80
C ALA A 91 -2.59 22.80 -6.05
N VAL A 92 -1.84 21.70 -6.23
CA VAL A 92 -0.39 21.74 -6.51
C VAL A 92 -0.10 22.50 -7.81
N LEU A 93 -0.85 22.25 -8.87
CA LEU A 93 -0.70 22.97 -10.13
C LEU A 93 -1.00 24.48 -10.01
N SER A 94 -1.81 24.86 -9.03
CA SER A 94 -2.09 26.24 -8.66
C SER A 94 -1.05 26.85 -7.70
N GLY A 95 0.02 26.11 -7.36
CA GLY A 95 1.07 26.52 -6.43
C GLY A 95 0.74 26.32 -4.95
N GLN A 96 -0.33 25.62 -4.63
CA GLN A 96 -0.76 25.34 -3.25
C GLN A 96 -0.29 23.94 -2.82
N TYR A 97 0.92 23.84 -2.28
CA TYR A 97 1.50 22.58 -1.81
C TYR A 97 2.23 22.69 -0.47
N ALA A 98 2.12 23.82 0.22
CA ALA A 98 2.79 24.07 1.49
C ALA A 98 2.40 23.11 2.62
N ASP A 99 1.17 22.56 2.58
CA ASP A 99 0.66 21.61 3.58
C ASP A 99 1.19 20.17 3.41
N ARG A 100 1.98 19.93 2.34
CA ARG A 100 2.54 18.61 2.07
C ARG A 100 3.82 18.38 2.88
N PRO A 101 4.20 17.10 3.15
CA PRO A 101 5.45 16.80 3.85
C PRO A 101 6.65 17.41 3.13
N ALA A 102 7.39 18.24 3.84
CA ALA A 102 8.51 19.01 3.28
C ALA A 102 9.82 18.20 3.18
N GLY A 103 9.91 17.06 3.88
CA GLY A 103 11.11 16.23 3.82
C GLY A 103 12.26 16.72 4.70
N ASP A 104 11.97 17.51 5.75
CA ASP A 104 12.98 18.08 6.66
C ASP A 104 13.92 17.03 7.25
N GLN A 105 13.42 15.80 7.45
CA GLN A 105 14.21 14.67 7.97
C GLN A 105 15.33 14.20 7.02
N TYR A 106 15.34 14.65 5.78
CA TYR A 106 16.35 14.28 4.78
C TYR A 106 17.46 15.32 4.60
N ILE A 107 17.29 16.55 5.11
CA ILE A 107 18.23 17.66 4.93
C ILE A 107 19.66 17.28 5.36
N SER A 108 19.81 16.55 6.48
CA SER A 108 21.12 16.16 7.01
C SER A 108 21.59 14.75 6.60
N LYS A 109 20.75 13.97 5.89
CA LYS A 109 21.01 12.57 5.60
C LYS A 109 21.61 12.32 4.21
N ILE A 110 21.49 13.29 3.30
CA ILE A 110 21.97 13.14 1.92
C ILE A 110 23.19 14.00 1.74
N PRO A 111 24.40 13.39 1.61
CA PRO A 111 25.65 14.13 1.45
C PRO A 111 25.68 14.95 0.14
N GLY A 112 26.24 16.16 0.19
CA GLY A 112 26.47 17.01 -1.00
C GLY A 112 25.27 17.81 -1.49
N GLN A 113 24.15 17.78 -0.77
CA GLN A 113 23.00 18.63 -1.05
C GLN A 113 22.86 19.69 0.05
N ASP A 114 23.65 20.72 -0.05
CA ASP A 114 23.43 21.91 0.77
C ASP A 114 22.05 22.53 0.44
N ASN A 115 21.45 23.19 1.44
CA ASN A 115 20.11 23.80 1.33
C ASN A 115 19.96 24.82 0.18
N ASP A 116 21.03 25.10 -0.54
CA ASP A 116 21.09 26.14 -1.59
C ASP A 116 20.20 25.84 -2.80
N LEU A 117 19.88 24.56 -3.05
CA LEU A 117 19.03 24.15 -4.19
C LEU A 117 17.56 23.95 -3.82
N ASP A 118 17.18 24.17 -2.56
CA ASP A 118 15.81 23.94 -2.06
C ASP A 118 15.24 22.56 -2.42
N ILE A 119 16.06 21.50 -2.27
CA ILE A 119 15.65 20.13 -2.59
C ILE A 119 14.74 19.55 -1.51
N PHE A 120 15.03 19.84 -0.24
CA PHE A 120 14.24 19.44 0.94
C PHE A 120 13.86 20.65 1.78
N GLY A 121 12.82 20.52 2.60
CA GLY A 121 12.30 21.59 3.43
C GLY A 121 11.08 22.29 2.83
N PRO A 122 10.53 23.31 3.50
CA PRO A 122 9.36 24.05 3.04
C PRO A 122 9.58 24.71 1.67
N GLY A 123 8.65 24.55 0.74
CA GLY A 123 8.73 25.10 -0.61
C GLY A 123 9.68 24.34 -1.55
N SER A 124 10.18 23.18 -1.16
CA SER A 124 11.21 22.42 -1.86
C SER A 124 10.72 21.61 -3.05
N LEU A 125 11.68 21.11 -3.84
CA LEU A 125 11.44 20.20 -4.95
C LEU A 125 10.81 18.87 -4.45
N TYR A 126 11.30 18.32 -3.33
CA TYR A 126 10.72 17.14 -2.70
C TYR A 126 9.24 17.34 -2.34
N GLN A 127 8.92 18.46 -1.68
CA GLN A 127 7.55 18.78 -1.28
C GLN A 127 6.61 18.90 -2.48
N TYR A 128 7.10 19.43 -3.59
CA TYR A 128 6.37 19.55 -4.84
C TYR A 128 6.15 18.20 -5.53
N ILE A 129 7.15 17.31 -5.54
CA ILE A 129 7.12 16.06 -6.32
C ILE A 129 6.53 14.89 -5.53
N ASN A 130 6.84 14.73 -4.25
CA ASN A 130 6.49 13.52 -3.50
C ASN A 130 4.98 13.26 -3.49
N ARG A 131 4.58 12.09 -3.98
CA ARG A 131 3.20 11.57 -3.99
C ARG A 131 3.08 10.24 -3.27
N SER A 132 4.16 9.80 -2.61
CA SER A 132 4.17 8.54 -1.89
C SER A 132 3.23 8.58 -0.69
N VAL A 133 2.55 7.48 -0.45
CA VAL A 133 1.67 7.30 0.71
C VAL A 133 2.43 6.63 1.86
N SER A 134 3.33 5.70 1.53
CA SER A 134 4.17 5.03 2.52
C SER A 134 5.42 5.84 2.87
N GLN A 135 5.97 5.58 4.08
CA GLN A 135 7.26 6.18 4.47
C GLN A 135 8.39 5.65 3.58
N GLN A 136 8.36 4.36 3.24
CA GLN A 136 9.36 3.72 2.38
C GLN A 136 9.40 4.33 0.98
N GLY A 137 8.21 4.61 0.40
CA GLY A 137 8.11 5.31 -0.87
C GLY A 137 8.66 6.74 -0.79
N SER A 138 8.38 7.45 0.30
CA SER A 138 8.90 8.79 0.57
C SER A 138 10.42 8.80 0.73
N ASP A 139 10.98 7.81 1.44
CA ASP A 139 12.43 7.61 1.59
C ASP A 139 13.08 7.31 0.23
N LYS A 140 12.40 6.54 -0.62
CA LYS A 140 12.89 6.22 -1.97
C LYS A 140 12.90 7.45 -2.88
N VAL A 141 11.87 8.30 -2.82
CA VAL A 141 11.85 9.60 -3.54
C VAL A 141 13.03 10.46 -3.10
N ALA A 142 13.25 10.59 -1.79
CA ALA A 142 14.36 11.37 -1.25
C ALA A 142 15.72 10.80 -1.69
N HIS A 143 15.89 9.49 -1.63
CA HIS A 143 17.11 8.81 -2.11
C HIS A 143 17.34 9.06 -3.61
N MET A 144 16.29 9.02 -4.43
CA MET A 144 16.41 9.28 -5.88
C MET A 144 16.82 10.72 -6.16
N LEU A 145 16.33 11.69 -5.39
CA LEU A 145 16.73 13.10 -5.49
C LEU A 145 18.21 13.34 -5.10
N GLY A 146 18.75 12.48 -4.21
CA GLY A 146 20.14 12.58 -3.74
C GLY A 146 21.14 11.68 -4.47
N SER A 147 20.70 10.84 -5.41
CA SER A 147 21.57 9.84 -6.03
C SER A 147 22.11 10.29 -7.39
N LEU A 148 23.40 10.04 -7.60
CA LEU A 148 24.01 10.12 -8.92
C LEU A 148 23.73 8.81 -9.69
N ASN A 149 23.31 8.93 -10.94
CA ASN A 149 23.00 7.79 -11.78
C ASN A 149 23.83 7.81 -13.06
N ASN A 150 24.15 6.62 -13.56
CA ASN A 150 24.81 6.49 -14.86
C ASN A 150 23.79 6.65 -16.01
N LYS A 151 24.30 6.86 -17.23
CA LYS A 151 23.47 7.05 -18.43
C LYS A 151 22.42 5.96 -18.63
N THR A 152 22.80 4.69 -18.46
CA THR A 152 21.89 3.55 -18.65
C THR A 152 20.70 3.62 -17.68
N GLN A 153 20.96 3.91 -16.40
CA GLN A 153 19.92 4.04 -15.38
C GLN A 153 19.00 5.23 -15.66
N ILE A 154 19.57 6.37 -16.08
CA ILE A 154 18.79 7.57 -16.43
C ILE A 154 17.85 7.24 -17.59
N LEU A 155 18.35 6.66 -18.68
CA LEU A 155 17.54 6.34 -19.86
C LEU A 155 16.46 5.30 -19.56
N LEU A 156 16.78 4.26 -18.79
CA LEU A 156 15.77 3.28 -18.36
C LEU A 156 14.64 3.92 -17.56
N ARG A 157 14.97 4.85 -16.65
CA ARG A 157 13.96 5.57 -15.89
C ARG A 157 13.15 6.53 -16.75
N GLN A 158 13.76 7.24 -17.70
CA GLN A 158 13.03 8.10 -18.62
C GLN A 158 11.89 7.33 -19.31
N GLU A 159 12.20 6.17 -19.87
CA GLU A 159 11.21 5.34 -20.55
C GLU A 159 10.17 4.79 -19.56
N ALA A 160 10.58 4.41 -18.34
CA ALA A 160 9.64 4.01 -17.28
C ALA A 160 8.68 5.13 -16.89
N LEU A 161 9.18 6.35 -16.75
CA LEU A 161 8.36 7.52 -16.41
C LEU A 161 7.40 7.90 -17.55
N LYS A 162 7.84 7.80 -18.81
CA LYS A 162 6.96 7.98 -19.97
C LYS A 162 5.82 6.97 -19.97
N GLU A 163 6.12 5.69 -19.74
CA GLU A 163 5.09 4.65 -19.65
C GLU A 163 4.11 4.91 -18.50
N LEU A 164 4.63 5.17 -17.30
CA LEU A 164 3.79 5.43 -16.12
C LEU A 164 2.99 6.73 -16.24
N SER A 165 3.54 7.76 -16.88
CA SER A 165 2.83 9.05 -17.05
C SER A 165 1.53 8.88 -17.83
N ALA A 166 1.48 7.96 -18.79
CA ALA A 166 0.30 7.63 -19.57
C ALA A 166 -0.74 6.80 -18.77
N LYS A 167 -0.34 6.13 -17.67
CA LYS A 167 -1.20 5.24 -16.87
C LYS A 167 -1.83 5.96 -15.65
N LEU A 168 -2.41 7.15 -15.84
CA LEU A 168 -2.92 7.99 -14.74
C LEU A 168 -3.94 7.27 -13.85
N ASP A 169 -4.92 6.57 -14.45
CA ASP A 169 -5.98 5.89 -13.70
C ASP A 169 -5.40 4.77 -12.82
N TRP A 170 -4.45 3.99 -13.33
CA TRP A 170 -3.77 2.94 -12.58
C TRP A 170 -2.95 3.52 -11.42
N ARG A 171 -2.18 4.58 -11.65
CA ARG A 171 -1.37 5.26 -10.61
C ARG A 171 -2.25 5.83 -9.50
N GLN A 172 -3.34 6.52 -9.87
CA GLN A 172 -4.26 7.08 -8.88
C GLN A 172 -5.03 5.99 -8.13
N LEU A 173 -5.40 4.89 -8.79
CA LEU A 173 -6.03 3.74 -8.12
C LEU A 173 -5.10 3.13 -7.08
N LEU A 174 -3.84 2.87 -7.44
CA LEU A 174 -2.84 2.35 -6.51
C LEU A 174 -2.67 3.25 -5.28
N MET A 175 -2.53 4.56 -5.50
CA MET A 175 -2.44 5.55 -4.43
C MET A 175 -3.70 5.59 -3.55
N ALA A 176 -4.89 5.55 -4.16
CA ALA A 176 -6.16 5.59 -3.44
C ALA A 176 -6.40 4.34 -2.57
N ILE A 177 -5.93 3.17 -3.00
CA ILE A 177 -5.93 1.94 -2.21
C ILE A 177 -5.01 2.11 -1.00
N GLN A 178 -3.78 2.58 -1.21
CA GLN A 178 -2.81 2.78 -0.12
C GLN A 178 -3.29 3.77 0.95
N MET A 179 -4.01 4.81 0.55
CA MET A 179 -4.58 5.80 1.48
C MET A 179 -5.62 5.24 2.44
N GLN A 180 -6.18 4.03 2.20
CA GLN A 180 -7.15 3.43 3.13
C GLN A 180 -6.48 3.02 4.45
N HIS A 181 -5.36 2.35 4.37
CA HIS A 181 -4.53 1.95 5.51
C HIS A 181 -3.06 2.01 5.08
N PRO A 182 -2.41 3.18 5.22
CA PRO A 182 -1.02 3.34 4.81
C PRO A 182 -0.10 2.32 5.47
N VAL A 183 0.74 1.69 4.66
CA VAL A 183 1.74 0.73 5.14
C VAL A 183 2.84 1.49 5.86
N ARG A 184 3.03 1.18 7.16
CA ARG A 184 3.99 1.87 8.02
C ARG A 184 5.33 1.12 8.03
N GLN A 185 6.42 1.86 8.28
CA GLN A 185 7.74 1.26 8.49
C GLN A 185 7.71 0.22 9.62
N GLN A 186 7.01 0.52 10.71
CA GLN A 186 6.84 -0.40 11.84
C GLN A 186 6.25 -1.76 11.43
N THR A 187 5.40 -1.81 10.41
CA THR A 187 4.81 -3.06 9.91
C THR A 187 5.86 -3.91 9.19
N GLN A 188 6.71 -3.28 8.39
CA GLN A 188 7.85 -3.95 7.77
C GLN A 188 8.81 -4.48 8.83
N ASP A 189 9.18 -3.65 9.82
CA ASP A 189 10.09 -4.01 10.89
C ASP A 189 9.54 -5.18 11.71
N LEU A 190 8.24 -5.12 12.10
CA LEU A 190 7.57 -6.19 12.84
C LEU A 190 7.54 -7.52 12.06
N LEU A 191 7.28 -7.46 10.74
CA LEU A 191 7.29 -8.66 9.89
C LEU A 191 8.71 -9.21 9.75
N THR A 192 9.69 -8.35 9.53
CA THR A 192 11.09 -8.74 9.40
C THR A 192 11.63 -9.35 10.68
N ASP A 193 11.37 -8.73 11.83
CA ASP A 193 11.76 -9.23 13.16
C ASP A 193 11.08 -10.57 13.47
N TRP A 194 9.78 -10.67 13.18
CA TRP A 194 9.03 -11.91 13.39
C TRP A 194 9.58 -13.06 12.54
N ILE A 195 10.01 -12.80 11.32
CA ILE A 195 10.62 -13.79 10.44
C ILE A 195 12.01 -14.20 10.93
N GLY A 196 12.79 -13.26 11.46
CA GLY A 196 14.11 -13.49 12.03
C GLY A 196 14.14 -14.31 13.31
N GLN A 197 12.99 -14.51 14.00
CA GLN A 197 12.91 -15.30 15.21
C GLN A 197 13.28 -16.77 14.95
N LYS A 198 13.70 -17.48 16.01
CA LYS A 198 14.10 -18.89 15.96
C LYS A 198 13.05 -19.74 15.24
N ASP A 199 13.50 -20.58 14.34
CA ASP A 199 12.65 -21.44 13.52
C ASP A 199 11.99 -22.52 14.39
N LEU A 200 10.64 -22.55 14.40
CA LEU A 200 9.83 -23.56 15.08
C LEU A 200 9.25 -24.59 14.08
N SER A 201 9.77 -24.63 12.87
CA SER A 201 9.29 -25.52 11.81
C SER A 201 9.70 -26.97 12.00
N GLU A 202 10.61 -27.25 12.93
CA GLU A 202 10.93 -28.60 13.32
C GLU A 202 9.68 -29.32 13.81
N GLU A 203 9.46 -30.54 13.32
CA GLU A 203 8.30 -31.41 13.67
C GLU A 203 6.92 -30.88 13.23
N LEU A 204 6.84 -30.06 12.17
CA LEU A 204 5.56 -29.52 11.70
C LEU A 204 4.56 -30.64 11.34
N LEU A 205 5.06 -31.74 10.78
CA LEU A 205 4.25 -32.91 10.44
C LEU A 205 3.69 -33.58 11.70
N LEU A 206 4.53 -33.77 12.74
CA LEU A 206 4.10 -34.35 14.03
C LEU A 206 3.01 -33.49 14.68
N LYS A 207 3.17 -32.16 14.66
CA LYS A 207 2.17 -31.23 15.19
C LYS A 207 0.83 -31.32 14.44
N LYS A 208 0.87 -31.49 13.10
CA LYS A 208 -0.35 -31.72 12.29
C LYS A 208 -1.03 -33.01 12.64
N VAL A 209 -0.28 -34.11 12.72
CA VAL A 209 -0.81 -35.45 13.11
C VAL A 209 -1.42 -35.38 14.51
N PHE A 210 -0.74 -34.71 15.44
CA PHE A 210 -1.22 -34.55 16.81
C PHE A 210 -2.54 -33.75 16.85
N ALA A 211 -2.68 -32.67 16.09
CA ALA A 211 -3.92 -31.92 15.99
C ALA A 211 -5.10 -32.77 15.47
N VAL A 212 -4.84 -33.60 14.45
CA VAL A 212 -5.86 -34.53 13.90
C VAL A 212 -6.28 -35.58 14.93
N ILE A 213 -5.32 -36.20 15.62
CA ILE A 213 -5.59 -37.18 16.66
C ILE A 213 -6.45 -36.58 17.79
N LEU A 214 -6.10 -35.40 18.26
CA LEU A 214 -6.86 -34.70 19.30
C LEU A 214 -8.28 -34.36 18.83
N SER A 215 -8.45 -33.93 17.57
CA SER A 215 -9.76 -33.64 16.99
C SER A 215 -10.62 -34.92 16.93
N MET A 216 -10.05 -36.02 16.44
CA MET A 216 -10.74 -37.33 16.41
C MET A 216 -11.12 -37.79 17.81
N LEU A 217 -10.23 -37.63 18.79
CA LEU A 217 -10.48 -38.02 20.18
C LEU A 217 -11.64 -37.20 20.76
N SER A 218 -11.67 -35.91 20.58
CA SER A 218 -12.75 -35.01 21.06
C SER A 218 -14.10 -35.40 20.46
N ILE A 219 -14.15 -35.69 19.16
CA ILE A 219 -15.37 -36.11 18.46
C ILE A 219 -15.81 -37.51 18.95
N THR A 220 -14.90 -38.47 19.01
CA THR A 220 -15.22 -39.85 19.39
C THR A 220 -15.74 -39.96 20.83
N VAL A 221 -15.10 -39.25 21.77
CA VAL A 221 -15.52 -39.25 23.18
C VAL A 221 -16.87 -38.55 23.33
N THR A 222 -17.11 -37.46 22.60
CA THR A 222 -18.41 -36.76 22.62
C THR A 222 -19.54 -37.63 22.04
N LEU A 223 -19.28 -38.33 20.94
CA LEU A 223 -20.24 -39.28 20.36
C LEU A 223 -20.50 -40.47 21.33
N ALA A 224 -19.45 -41.03 21.96
CA ALA A 224 -19.61 -42.09 22.94
C ALA A 224 -20.47 -41.66 24.14
N TYR A 225 -20.35 -40.41 24.57
CA TYR A 225 -21.25 -39.84 25.58
C TYR A 225 -22.68 -39.67 25.04
N ALA A 226 -22.87 -39.15 23.84
CA ALA A 226 -24.18 -38.98 23.22
C ALA A 226 -24.92 -40.31 23.04
N PHE A 227 -24.19 -41.39 22.76
CA PHE A 227 -24.74 -42.75 22.69
C PHE A 227 -24.77 -43.48 24.04
N HIS A 228 -24.67 -42.78 25.17
CA HIS A 228 -24.72 -43.33 26.54
C HIS A 228 -23.67 -44.40 26.86
N ARG A 229 -22.54 -44.44 26.12
CA ARG A 229 -21.43 -45.39 26.36
C ARG A 229 -20.51 -44.99 27.49
N ILE A 230 -20.52 -43.69 27.85
CA ILE A 230 -19.67 -43.07 28.87
C ILE A 230 -20.55 -42.31 29.85
N SER A 231 -20.27 -42.41 31.16
CA SER A 231 -20.98 -41.63 32.18
C SER A 231 -20.64 -40.16 32.13
N ILE A 232 -21.57 -39.30 32.59
CA ILE A 232 -21.40 -37.86 32.64
C ILE A 232 -20.12 -37.43 33.40
N ASN A 233 -19.80 -38.12 34.52
CA ASN A 233 -18.61 -37.76 35.30
C ASN A 233 -17.31 -37.96 34.52
N ARG A 234 -17.21 -39.05 33.74
CA ARG A 234 -16.05 -39.35 32.89
C ARG A 234 -15.97 -38.37 31.73
N TYR A 235 -17.10 -38.00 31.13
CA TYR A 235 -17.15 -37.01 30.07
C TYR A 235 -16.74 -35.62 30.58
N THR A 236 -17.24 -35.18 31.74
CA THR A 236 -16.87 -33.92 32.35
C THR A 236 -15.37 -33.84 32.66
N LEU A 237 -14.78 -34.90 33.21
CA LEU A 237 -13.34 -34.97 33.44
C LEU A 237 -12.54 -34.85 32.14
N PHE A 238 -12.98 -35.54 31.08
CA PHE A 238 -12.36 -35.42 29.76
C PHE A 238 -12.43 -34.01 29.21
N VAL A 239 -13.59 -33.33 29.29
CA VAL A 239 -13.79 -31.96 28.85
C VAL A 239 -12.87 -31.01 29.61
N LEU A 240 -12.76 -31.13 30.93
CA LEU A 240 -11.88 -30.30 31.76
C LEU A 240 -10.39 -30.48 31.36
N LEU A 241 -9.95 -31.71 31.15
CA LEU A 241 -8.60 -31.99 30.66
C LEU A 241 -8.34 -31.37 29.28
N MET A 242 -9.28 -31.50 28.35
CA MET A 242 -9.15 -30.90 27.01
C MET A 242 -9.09 -29.38 27.08
N PHE A 243 -9.92 -28.73 27.91
CA PHE A 243 -9.82 -27.27 28.11
C PHE A 243 -8.50 -26.83 28.74
N GLY A 244 -7.91 -27.63 29.62
CA GLY A 244 -6.55 -27.38 30.14
C GLY A 244 -5.50 -27.34 29.01
N VAL A 245 -5.53 -28.37 28.14
CA VAL A 245 -4.59 -28.46 27.00
C VAL A 245 -4.84 -27.35 25.99
N ILE A 246 -6.12 -27.06 25.67
CA ILE A 246 -6.51 -25.96 24.79
C ILE A 246 -5.99 -24.64 25.32
N GLY A 247 -6.19 -24.36 26.62
CA GLY A 247 -5.69 -23.14 27.28
C GLY A 247 -4.18 -22.98 27.18
N PHE A 248 -3.43 -24.05 27.38
CA PHE A 248 -1.97 -24.05 27.23
C PHE A 248 -1.53 -23.74 25.79
N ILE A 249 -2.17 -24.38 24.80
CA ILE A 249 -1.88 -24.14 23.38
C ILE A 249 -2.27 -22.72 22.98
N ALA A 250 -3.45 -22.24 23.38
CA ALA A 250 -3.94 -20.90 23.12
C ALA A 250 -3.00 -19.84 23.70
N PHE A 251 -2.47 -20.04 24.91
CA PHE A 251 -1.48 -19.13 25.50
C PHE A 251 -0.20 -19.01 24.64
N ARG A 252 0.32 -20.15 24.15
CA ARG A 252 1.48 -20.18 23.25
C ARG A 252 1.18 -19.55 21.88
N ALA A 253 0.06 -19.94 21.27
CA ALA A 253 -0.37 -19.39 19.99
C ALA A 253 -0.55 -17.85 20.07
N ASN A 254 -1.20 -17.35 21.13
CA ASN A 254 -1.46 -15.94 21.32
C ASN A 254 -0.18 -15.08 21.33
N LYS A 255 0.93 -15.61 21.89
CA LYS A 255 2.23 -14.92 21.86
C LYS A 255 2.70 -14.64 20.43
N TRP A 256 2.43 -15.55 19.49
CA TRP A 256 2.81 -15.42 18.07
C TRP A 256 1.89 -14.48 17.30
N PHE A 257 0.59 -14.59 17.53
CA PHE A 257 -0.40 -13.79 16.82
C PHE A 257 -0.47 -12.33 17.29
N LYS A 258 -0.15 -12.06 18.57
CA LYS A 258 -0.21 -10.71 19.14
C LYS A 258 0.63 -9.68 18.36
N HIS A 259 1.75 -10.11 17.79
CA HIS A 259 2.60 -9.25 16.98
C HIS A 259 2.00 -8.97 15.59
N LEU A 260 1.16 -9.88 15.09
CA LEU A 260 0.58 -9.82 13.76
C LEU A 260 -0.83 -9.18 13.73
N ASP A 261 -1.53 -9.13 14.86
CA ASP A 261 -2.87 -8.50 14.96
C ASP A 261 -2.86 -7.04 14.46
N ARG A 262 -1.78 -6.31 14.76
CA ARG A 262 -1.66 -4.89 14.40
C ARG A 262 -1.53 -4.67 12.90
N ILE A 263 -0.97 -5.62 12.17
CA ILE A 263 -0.66 -5.49 10.74
C ILE A 263 -1.76 -6.02 9.84
N SER A 264 -2.79 -6.68 10.38
CA SER A 264 -3.87 -7.29 9.59
C SER A 264 -4.57 -6.29 8.67
N LYS A 265 -4.81 -5.06 9.14
CA LYS A 265 -5.42 -3.98 8.34
C LYS A 265 -4.49 -3.50 7.23
N GLU A 266 -3.21 -3.36 7.52
CA GLU A 266 -2.21 -2.92 6.53
C GLU A 266 -1.97 -4.00 5.46
N LEU A 267 -2.02 -5.30 5.83
CA LEU A 267 -2.01 -6.39 4.87
C LEU A 267 -3.23 -6.37 3.94
N SER A 268 -4.39 -5.91 4.43
CA SER A 268 -5.59 -5.76 3.59
C SER A 268 -5.43 -4.67 2.52
N THR A 269 -4.55 -3.71 2.71
CA THR A 269 -4.17 -2.68 1.73
C THR A 269 -3.00 -3.13 0.86
N LEU A 270 -2.01 -3.79 1.45
CA LEU A 270 -0.83 -4.28 0.74
C LEU A 270 -1.22 -5.29 -0.36
N LEU A 271 -2.15 -6.20 -0.05
CA LEU A 271 -2.59 -7.22 -1.00
C LEU A 271 -3.09 -6.65 -2.33
N PRO A 272 -4.11 -5.77 -2.39
CA PRO A 272 -4.58 -5.22 -3.66
C PRO A 272 -3.54 -4.33 -4.35
N CYS A 273 -2.60 -3.72 -3.63
CA CYS A 273 -1.49 -2.99 -4.25
C CYS A 273 -0.52 -3.93 -4.97
N ILE A 274 -0.15 -5.04 -4.34
CA ILE A 274 0.71 -6.05 -4.96
C ILE A 274 -0.02 -6.74 -6.12
N GLU A 275 -1.31 -7.06 -5.98
CA GLU A 275 -2.14 -7.58 -7.08
C GLU A 275 -2.16 -6.62 -8.28
N ALA A 276 -2.28 -5.32 -8.04
CA ALA A 276 -2.25 -4.31 -9.10
C ALA A 276 -0.89 -4.25 -9.82
N ILE A 277 0.23 -4.44 -9.10
CA ILE A 277 1.56 -4.49 -9.69
C ILE A 277 1.77 -5.81 -10.46
N GLU A 278 1.32 -6.95 -9.91
CA GLU A 278 1.44 -8.26 -10.55
C GLU A 278 0.62 -8.37 -11.85
N GLN A 279 -0.57 -7.77 -11.87
CA GLN A 279 -1.50 -7.86 -13.00
C GLN A 279 -1.19 -6.86 -14.11
N GLU A 280 -0.46 -5.78 -13.79
CA GLU A 280 -0.15 -4.76 -14.78
C GLU A 280 0.87 -5.28 -15.81
N SER A 281 0.60 -4.95 -17.08
CA SER A 281 1.46 -5.28 -18.19
C SER A 281 2.39 -4.11 -18.49
N PHE A 282 3.61 -4.20 -17.97
CA PHE A 282 4.65 -3.22 -18.24
C PHE A 282 5.47 -3.58 -19.46
N ILE A 283 5.85 -2.57 -20.25
CA ILE A 283 6.71 -2.70 -21.44
C ILE A 283 8.16 -2.41 -21.06
N ASN A 284 8.38 -1.41 -20.20
CA ASN A 284 9.71 -0.99 -19.79
C ASN A 284 10.42 -2.06 -18.94
N PRO A 285 11.71 -2.38 -19.23
CA PRO A 285 12.46 -3.41 -18.48
C PRO A 285 12.58 -3.15 -16.98
N LEU A 286 12.72 -1.89 -16.54
CA LEU A 286 12.78 -1.53 -15.12
C LEU A 286 11.46 -1.86 -14.40
N LEU A 287 10.33 -1.50 -15.01
CA LEU A 287 9.01 -1.79 -14.47
C LEU A 287 8.71 -3.29 -14.48
N GLN A 288 9.16 -4.00 -15.52
CA GLN A 288 9.07 -5.46 -15.58
C GLN A 288 9.89 -6.13 -14.48
N ASP A 289 11.11 -5.65 -14.20
CA ASP A 289 11.95 -6.17 -13.11
C ASP A 289 11.25 -6.01 -11.75
N ILE A 290 10.70 -4.83 -11.47
CA ILE A 290 9.93 -4.59 -10.24
C ILE A 290 8.72 -5.55 -10.16
N ALA A 291 7.97 -5.72 -11.24
CA ALA A 291 6.85 -6.64 -11.27
C ALA A 291 7.28 -8.12 -11.14
N GLN A 292 8.45 -8.50 -11.66
CA GLN A 292 8.99 -9.85 -11.51
C GLN A 292 9.44 -10.15 -10.08
N LYS A 293 9.98 -9.17 -9.34
CA LYS A 293 10.35 -9.33 -7.93
C LYS A 293 9.17 -9.77 -7.06
N VAL A 294 7.95 -9.34 -7.40
CA VAL A 294 6.73 -9.75 -6.68
C VAL A 294 6.06 -10.99 -7.28
N LYS A 295 6.40 -11.39 -8.52
CA LYS A 295 5.84 -12.59 -9.17
C LYS A 295 6.64 -13.86 -8.89
N LYS A 296 7.93 -13.77 -8.61
CA LYS A 296 8.86 -14.92 -8.50
C LYS A 296 9.59 -14.93 -7.17
N PRO A 297 9.91 -16.13 -6.60
CA PRO A 297 9.54 -17.47 -7.10
C PRO A 297 8.07 -17.82 -6.94
N HIS A 298 7.35 -17.12 -6.05
CA HIS A 298 5.91 -17.29 -5.81
C HIS A 298 5.21 -15.94 -5.98
N SER A 299 3.91 -15.94 -6.35
CA SER A 299 3.10 -14.72 -6.34
C SER A 299 3.03 -14.16 -4.92
N SER A 300 3.52 -12.95 -4.74
CA SER A 300 3.47 -12.22 -3.47
C SER A 300 2.03 -11.98 -3.04
N ALA A 301 1.13 -11.67 -3.98
CA ALA A 301 -0.29 -11.53 -3.72
C ALA A 301 -0.90 -12.81 -3.14
N ALA A 302 -0.58 -13.99 -3.70
CA ALA A 302 -1.04 -15.27 -3.17
C ALA A 302 -0.50 -15.53 -1.75
N SER A 303 0.76 -15.18 -1.49
CA SER A 303 1.41 -15.30 -0.19
C SER A 303 0.75 -14.40 0.86
N ILE A 304 0.53 -13.12 0.53
CA ILE A 304 -0.14 -12.14 1.40
C ILE A 304 -1.59 -12.57 1.67
N LYS A 305 -2.31 -13.04 0.65
CA LYS A 305 -3.68 -13.55 0.77
C LYS A 305 -3.75 -14.74 1.73
N LYS A 306 -2.80 -15.68 1.63
CA LYS A 306 -2.70 -16.84 2.53
C LYS A 306 -2.44 -16.40 3.97
N LEU A 307 -1.54 -15.44 4.21
CA LEU A 307 -1.30 -14.87 5.54
C LEU A 307 -2.56 -14.20 6.10
N ARG A 308 -3.19 -13.34 5.31
CA ARG A 308 -4.42 -12.66 5.70
C ARG A 308 -5.52 -13.64 6.12
N LEU A 309 -5.72 -14.71 5.34
CA LEU A 309 -6.70 -15.74 5.68
C LEU A 309 -6.39 -16.47 6.99
N ILE A 310 -5.11 -16.71 7.30
CA ILE A 310 -4.69 -17.31 8.58
C ILE A 310 -5.03 -16.37 9.74
N LEU A 311 -4.75 -15.05 9.59
CA LEU A 311 -5.06 -14.05 10.62
C LEU A 311 -6.57 -13.89 10.81
N GLU A 312 -7.36 -13.78 9.73
CA GLU A 312 -8.83 -13.70 9.77
C GLU A 312 -9.45 -14.94 10.45
N ARG A 313 -8.91 -16.14 10.21
CA ARG A 313 -9.34 -17.37 10.90
C ARG A 313 -9.02 -17.34 12.39
N TYR A 314 -7.88 -16.80 12.75
CA TYR A 314 -7.48 -16.68 14.16
C TYR A 314 -8.35 -15.67 14.91
N ASP A 315 -8.88 -14.65 14.24
CA ASP A 315 -9.79 -13.65 14.82
C ASP A 315 -11.14 -14.23 15.29
N TYR A 316 -11.53 -15.46 14.86
CA TYR A 316 -12.72 -16.13 15.39
C TYR A 316 -12.67 -16.34 16.91
N ARG A 317 -11.49 -16.30 17.53
CA ARG A 317 -11.30 -16.27 18.99
C ARG A 317 -11.99 -15.10 19.69
N LEU A 318 -12.26 -14.00 18.99
CA LEU A 318 -12.95 -12.82 19.52
C LEU A 318 -14.44 -13.08 19.78
N ASN A 319 -14.98 -14.19 19.25
CA ASN A 319 -16.36 -14.64 19.50
C ASN A 319 -16.35 -15.96 20.27
N PRO A 320 -16.51 -15.94 21.62
CA PRO A 320 -16.46 -17.15 22.44
C PRO A 320 -17.48 -18.23 22.06
N ILE A 321 -18.67 -17.82 21.58
CA ILE A 321 -19.74 -18.75 21.18
C ILE A 321 -19.32 -19.64 20.01
N VAL A 322 -18.56 -19.07 19.07
CA VAL A 322 -18.03 -19.79 17.91
C VAL A 322 -16.70 -20.46 18.25
N HIS A 323 -15.81 -19.76 18.95
CA HIS A 323 -14.44 -20.23 19.21
C HIS A 323 -14.38 -21.44 20.12
N ILE A 324 -15.18 -21.47 21.21
CA ILE A 324 -15.13 -22.57 22.20
C ILE A 324 -15.46 -23.92 21.54
N PRO A 325 -16.61 -24.12 20.86
CA PRO A 325 -16.91 -25.36 20.18
C PRO A 325 -15.91 -25.68 19.07
N LEU A 326 -15.54 -24.67 18.26
CA LEU A 326 -14.62 -24.83 17.15
C LEU A 326 -13.26 -25.32 17.66
N ASN A 327 -12.73 -24.72 18.72
CA ASN A 327 -11.44 -25.11 19.28
C ASN A 327 -11.49 -26.48 19.96
N PHE A 328 -12.59 -26.83 20.65
CA PHE A 328 -12.78 -28.12 21.28
C PHE A 328 -12.81 -29.27 20.26
N PHE A 329 -13.53 -29.13 19.14
CA PHE A 329 -13.67 -30.18 18.15
C PHE A 329 -12.58 -30.21 17.09
N THR A 330 -12.03 -29.07 16.72
CA THR A 330 -11.09 -28.95 15.59
C THR A 330 -9.69 -28.52 15.99
N TRP A 331 -9.46 -28.19 17.27
CA TRP A 331 -8.17 -27.65 17.73
C TRP A 331 -7.74 -26.43 16.91
N TRP A 332 -8.68 -25.52 16.73
CA TRP A 332 -8.60 -24.40 15.80
C TRP A 332 -7.34 -23.52 15.99
N ASP A 333 -7.00 -23.18 17.24
CA ASP A 333 -5.81 -22.37 17.54
C ASP A 333 -4.52 -23.09 17.16
N LEU A 334 -4.46 -24.41 17.40
CA LEU A 334 -3.33 -25.25 17.04
C LEU A 334 -3.17 -25.33 15.51
N GLN A 335 -4.27 -25.53 14.79
CA GLN A 335 -4.25 -25.61 13.32
C GLN A 335 -3.81 -24.28 12.69
N ASN A 336 -4.32 -23.13 13.18
CA ASN A 336 -3.91 -21.81 12.70
C ASN A 336 -2.45 -21.50 13.05
N TRP A 337 -1.98 -21.87 14.23
CA TRP A 337 -0.58 -21.75 14.61
C TRP A 337 0.33 -22.58 13.70
N ILE A 338 -0.01 -23.83 13.41
CA ILE A 338 0.71 -24.69 12.46
C ILE A 338 0.72 -24.06 11.05
N ALA A 339 -0.43 -23.55 10.60
CA ALA A 339 -0.56 -22.90 9.31
C ALA A 339 0.35 -21.66 9.21
N LEU A 340 0.43 -20.87 10.28
CA LEU A 340 1.27 -19.67 10.36
C LEU A 340 2.77 -20.04 10.29
N ILE A 341 3.20 -21.08 11.02
CA ILE A 341 4.60 -21.53 10.97
C ILE A 341 4.95 -22.08 9.58
N ALA A 342 4.03 -22.84 8.95
CA ALA A 342 4.22 -23.34 7.60
C ALA A 342 4.36 -22.22 6.58
N TRP A 343 3.49 -21.22 6.68
CA TRP A 343 3.54 -20.02 5.84
C TRP A 343 4.86 -19.29 5.98
N ARG A 344 5.32 -19.06 7.22
CA ARG A 344 6.59 -18.39 7.49
C ARG A 344 7.77 -19.14 6.88
N LYS A 345 7.80 -20.48 6.99
CA LYS A 345 8.87 -21.31 6.41
C LYS A 345 8.93 -21.17 4.89
N GLU A 346 7.76 -21.10 4.25
CA GLU A 346 7.62 -21.06 2.79
C GLU A 346 7.99 -19.68 2.22
N PHE A 347 7.58 -18.57 2.87
CA PHE A 347 7.60 -17.22 2.28
C PHE A 347 8.53 -16.22 2.98
N LYS A 348 9.37 -16.66 3.92
CA LYS A 348 10.24 -15.74 4.67
C LYS A 348 11.19 -14.91 3.80
N GLY A 349 11.58 -15.40 2.64
CA GLY A 349 12.47 -14.72 1.70
C GLY A 349 11.80 -13.65 0.84
N ASP A 350 10.47 -13.69 0.73
CA ASP A 350 9.73 -12.88 -0.23
C ASP A 350 9.28 -11.53 0.33
N ILE A 351 9.17 -11.41 1.65
CA ILE A 351 8.53 -10.26 2.31
C ILE A 351 9.24 -8.95 2.05
N GLN A 352 10.57 -8.94 2.02
CA GLN A 352 11.34 -7.73 1.73
C GLN A 352 11.00 -7.19 0.35
N HIS A 353 10.82 -8.07 -0.63
CA HIS A 353 10.51 -7.70 -2.02
C HIS A 353 9.14 -7.01 -2.16
N TRP A 354 8.18 -7.30 -1.26
CA TRP A 354 6.87 -6.64 -1.30
C TRP A 354 6.97 -5.15 -1.03
N PHE A 355 7.70 -4.80 0.03
CA PHE A 355 7.87 -3.40 0.44
C PHE A 355 8.80 -2.65 -0.52
N GLU A 356 9.87 -3.29 -0.99
CA GLU A 356 10.79 -2.70 -1.97
C GLU A 356 10.07 -2.38 -3.29
N ALA A 357 9.31 -3.34 -3.84
CA ALA A 357 8.56 -3.12 -5.07
C ALA A 357 7.53 -2.00 -4.93
N LEU A 358 6.78 -1.99 -3.81
CA LEU A 358 5.80 -0.94 -3.54
C LEU A 358 6.47 0.44 -3.44
N ALA A 359 7.57 0.54 -2.68
CA ALA A 359 8.31 1.78 -2.51
C ALA A 359 8.91 2.30 -3.84
N GLU A 360 9.45 1.39 -4.68
CA GLU A 360 9.97 1.74 -5.99
C GLU A 360 8.88 2.26 -6.92
N ILE A 361 7.72 1.61 -6.96
CA ILE A 361 6.58 2.06 -7.77
C ILE A 361 6.03 3.40 -7.25
N GLU A 362 5.93 3.61 -5.94
CA GLU A 362 5.49 4.90 -5.38
C GLU A 362 6.43 6.04 -5.76
N ALA A 363 7.73 5.81 -5.69
CA ALA A 363 8.71 6.81 -6.06
C ALA A 363 8.64 7.13 -7.57
N LEU A 364 8.61 6.10 -8.42
CA LEU A 364 8.45 6.29 -9.87
C LEU A 364 7.13 6.97 -10.22
N ASN A 365 6.04 6.65 -9.53
CA ASN A 365 4.74 7.31 -9.70
C ASN A 365 4.79 8.80 -9.33
N SER A 366 5.59 9.19 -8.33
CA SER A 366 5.78 10.59 -7.97
C SER A 366 6.41 11.38 -9.12
N PHE A 367 7.49 10.88 -9.73
CA PHE A 367 8.12 11.50 -10.89
C PHE A 367 7.28 11.37 -12.17
N ALA A 368 6.56 10.26 -12.36
CA ALA A 368 5.63 10.11 -13.48
C ALA A 368 4.46 11.09 -13.39
N ASN A 369 4.06 11.46 -12.18
CA ASN A 369 3.04 12.49 -11.98
C ASN A 369 3.55 13.88 -12.36
N LEU A 370 4.81 14.20 -12.07
CA LEU A 370 5.47 15.42 -12.56
C LEU A 370 5.45 15.46 -14.10
N ALA A 371 5.86 14.35 -14.74
CA ALA A 371 5.86 14.22 -16.19
C ALA A 371 4.44 14.37 -16.79
N HIS A 372 3.44 13.81 -16.15
CA HIS A 372 2.05 13.91 -16.57
C HIS A 372 1.50 15.34 -16.46
N ASN A 373 1.87 16.05 -15.40
CA ASN A 373 1.41 17.40 -15.12
C ASN A 373 2.11 18.46 -16.00
N HIS A 374 3.28 18.13 -16.52
CA HIS A 374 4.10 19.04 -17.33
C HIS A 374 4.49 18.40 -18.67
N PRO A 375 3.54 18.15 -19.58
CA PRO A 375 3.80 17.48 -20.85
C PRO A 375 4.64 18.30 -21.82
N ASP A 376 4.83 19.57 -21.55
CA ASP A 376 5.66 20.52 -22.32
C ASP A 376 7.11 20.58 -21.83
N TRP A 377 7.45 19.91 -20.73
CA TRP A 377 8.82 19.81 -20.24
C TRP A 377 9.62 18.80 -21.07
N ALA A 378 10.90 19.13 -21.32
CA ALA A 378 11.76 18.27 -22.11
C ALA A 378 12.33 17.12 -21.28
N TYR A 379 12.39 15.92 -21.88
CA TYR A 379 13.25 14.86 -21.35
C TYR A 379 14.70 15.15 -21.75
N PRO A 380 15.66 15.10 -20.79
CA PRO A 380 17.04 15.42 -21.06
C PRO A 380 17.70 14.40 -22.01
N GLU A 381 18.51 14.90 -22.95
CA GLU A 381 19.41 14.07 -23.74
C GLU A 381 20.68 13.83 -22.94
N ILE A 382 21.07 12.56 -22.78
CA ILE A 382 22.22 12.15 -22.00
C ILE A 382 23.36 11.76 -22.93
N GLN A 383 24.46 12.53 -22.88
CA GLN A 383 25.65 12.31 -23.71
C GLN A 383 26.76 11.57 -22.96
N ASP A 384 27.63 10.89 -23.72
CA ASP A 384 28.79 10.19 -23.17
C ASP A 384 30.01 11.09 -23.05
N GLU A 385 30.02 12.23 -23.78
CA GLU A 385 31.11 13.18 -23.73
C GLU A 385 31.23 13.79 -22.33
N TRP A 386 32.48 13.89 -21.87
CA TRP A 386 32.75 14.46 -20.56
C TRP A 386 32.41 15.94 -20.53
N PHE A 387 31.52 16.30 -19.59
CA PHE A 387 31.15 17.66 -19.24
C PHE A 387 30.48 18.50 -20.37
N VAL A 388 29.32 18.03 -20.78
CA VAL A 388 28.40 18.83 -21.59
C VAL A 388 27.19 19.21 -20.74
N LEU A 389 26.83 20.49 -20.70
CA LEU A 389 25.59 20.99 -20.12
C LEU A 389 25.06 22.09 -21.05
N GLU A 390 23.97 21.79 -21.73
CA GLU A 390 23.27 22.75 -22.61
C GLU A 390 21.80 22.78 -22.23
N ALA A 391 21.27 23.96 -22.03
CA ALA A 391 19.86 24.17 -21.74
C ALA A 391 19.33 25.34 -22.60
N LYS A 392 18.18 25.13 -23.24
CA LYS A 392 17.45 26.20 -23.95
C LYS A 392 16.09 26.37 -23.28
N GLY A 393 15.74 27.66 -23.07
CA GLY A 393 14.48 27.97 -22.42
C GLY A 393 14.35 27.40 -21.00
N LEU A 394 15.47 27.35 -20.25
CA LEU A 394 15.54 26.85 -18.89
C LEU A 394 14.76 27.72 -17.92
N ALA A 395 13.90 27.15 -17.11
CA ALA A 395 13.20 27.84 -16.03
C ALA A 395 13.24 27.05 -14.72
N HIS A 396 12.92 27.71 -13.61
CA HIS A 396 12.88 27.06 -12.31
C HIS A 396 11.64 26.13 -12.19
N PRO A 397 11.79 24.84 -11.82
CA PRO A 397 10.67 23.88 -11.78
C PRO A 397 9.51 24.28 -10.86
N LEU A 398 9.81 24.99 -9.77
CA LEU A 398 8.82 25.39 -8.76
C LEU A 398 8.12 26.72 -9.07
N LEU A 399 8.56 27.45 -10.09
CA LEU A 399 7.90 28.69 -10.48
C LEU A 399 6.72 28.44 -11.42
N PRO A 400 5.56 29.04 -11.15
CA PRO A 400 4.44 29.02 -12.09
C PRO A 400 4.85 29.51 -13.47
N LYS A 401 4.37 28.89 -14.53
CA LYS A 401 4.71 29.22 -15.93
C LYS A 401 4.53 30.71 -16.25
N SER A 402 3.55 31.36 -15.63
CA SER A 402 3.29 32.82 -15.80
C SER A 402 4.34 33.74 -15.17
N LYS A 403 5.16 33.21 -14.24
CA LYS A 403 6.21 33.97 -13.54
C LYS A 403 7.61 33.50 -13.90
N ALA A 404 7.73 32.39 -14.63
CA ALA A 404 9.00 31.82 -15.00
C ALA A 404 9.67 32.63 -16.09
N VAL A 405 10.88 33.14 -15.81
CA VAL A 405 11.76 33.76 -16.81
C VAL A 405 12.69 32.68 -17.35
N VAL A 406 12.63 32.45 -18.66
CA VAL A 406 13.44 31.44 -19.34
C VAL A 406 14.80 31.98 -19.71
N ASN A 407 15.84 31.15 -19.60
CA ASN A 407 17.23 31.49 -19.95
C ASN A 407 17.88 30.34 -20.72
N ASP A 408 18.83 30.66 -21.58
CA ASP A 408 19.69 29.69 -22.22
C ASP A 408 21.03 29.59 -21.47
N PHE A 409 21.59 28.40 -21.41
CA PHE A 409 22.89 28.16 -20.79
C PHE A 409 23.67 27.09 -21.56
N THR A 410 24.99 27.31 -21.73
CA THR A 410 25.87 26.35 -22.41
C THR A 410 27.22 26.28 -21.75
N MET A 411 27.65 25.09 -21.33
CA MET A 411 28.98 24.79 -20.84
C MET A 411 29.45 23.47 -21.45
N LYS A 412 30.58 23.53 -22.21
CA LYS A 412 31.09 22.37 -23.00
C LYS A 412 32.54 21.99 -22.65
N SER A 413 33.04 22.43 -21.53
CA SER A 413 34.43 22.15 -21.16
C SER A 413 34.56 21.96 -19.65
N PRO A 414 35.24 20.89 -19.17
CA PRO A 414 35.48 20.67 -17.76
C PRO A 414 36.37 21.73 -17.11
N ASN A 415 37.15 22.44 -17.91
CA ASN A 415 38.11 23.46 -17.43
C ASN A 415 37.57 24.90 -17.55
N ARG A 416 36.28 25.07 -17.80
CA ARG A 416 35.63 26.37 -17.89
C ARG A 416 35.01 26.77 -16.55
N ILE A 417 35.25 28.01 -16.16
CA ILE A 417 34.60 28.67 -15.02
C ILE A 417 33.74 29.79 -15.56
N ASP A 418 32.44 29.73 -15.33
CA ASP A 418 31.50 30.80 -15.68
C ASP A 418 31.15 31.58 -14.42
N LEU A 419 31.49 32.87 -14.39
CA LEU A 419 31.20 33.76 -13.29
C LEU A 419 29.90 34.53 -13.56
N ILE A 420 28.87 34.28 -12.75
CA ILE A 420 27.57 34.94 -12.84
C ILE A 420 27.53 36.11 -11.88
N THR A 421 27.54 37.32 -12.40
CA THR A 421 27.55 38.58 -11.63
C THR A 421 26.27 39.39 -11.88
N GLY A 422 25.94 40.28 -10.97
CA GLY A 422 24.77 41.15 -11.08
C GLY A 422 24.29 41.63 -9.71
N SER A 423 23.30 42.51 -9.65
CA SER A 423 22.68 42.95 -8.39
C SER A 423 21.96 41.81 -7.67
N ASN A 424 21.71 41.90 -6.35
CA ASN A 424 21.05 40.84 -5.59
C ASN A 424 19.60 40.55 -6.06
N MET A 425 18.95 41.52 -6.70
CA MET A 425 17.58 41.36 -7.25
C MET A 425 17.54 40.93 -8.71
N ALA A 426 18.69 40.71 -9.36
CA ALA A 426 18.77 40.37 -10.79
C ALA A 426 18.42 38.87 -11.10
N GLY A 427 17.99 38.07 -10.11
CA GLY A 427 17.61 36.71 -10.34
C GLY A 427 18.75 35.71 -10.43
N LYS A 428 20.01 36.07 -10.06
CA LYS A 428 21.19 35.20 -10.11
C LYS A 428 20.99 33.89 -9.35
N SER A 429 20.57 33.94 -8.09
CA SER A 429 20.34 32.77 -7.25
C SER A 429 19.20 31.91 -7.82
N THR A 430 18.16 32.53 -8.35
CA THR A 430 17.04 31.79 -8.99
C THR A 430 17.51 31.06 -10.24
N PHE A 431 18.39 31.68 -11.04
CA PHE A 431 18.96 31.03 -12.22
C PHE A 431 19.86 29.84 -11.84
N LEU A 432 20.76 30.03 -10.87
CA LEU A 432 21.63 28.92 -10.39
C LEU A 432 20.81 27.75 -9.79
N ARG A 433 19.79 28.11 -9.01
CA ARG A 433 18.83 27.08 -8.49
C ARG A 433 18.06 26.40 -9.62
N ALA A 434 17.60 27.15 -10.63
CA ALA A 434 16.95 26.56 -11.80
C ALA A 434 17.88 25.55 -12.51
N LEU A 435 19.14 25.91 -12.70
CA LEU A 435 20.12 25.02 -13.31
C LEU A 435 20.33 23.76 -12.46
N GLY A 436 20.65 23.92 -11.17
CA GLY A 436 20.93 22.81 -10.26
C GLY A 436 19.72 21.87 -10.08
N THR A 437 18.52 22.40 -9.89
CA THR A 437 17.31 21.58 -9.72
C THR A 437 16.95 20.81 -10.99
N ASN A 438 17.13 21.41 -12.18
CA ASN A 438 16.92 20.68 -13.44
C ASN A 438 18.02 19.64 -13.71
N MET A 439 19.28 19.88 -13.29
CA MET A 439 20.33 18.85 -13.34
C MET A 439 19.99 17.64 -12.46
N ILE A 440 19.45 17.85 -11.26
CA ILE A 440 18.98 16.76 -10.38
C ILE A 440 17.84 15.99 -11.06
N LEU A 441 16.83 16.67 -11.59
CA LEU A 441 15.73 16.04 -12.32
C LEU A 441 16.25 15.25 -13.52
N ALA A 442 17.18 15.80 -14.29
CA ALA A 442 17.82 15.13 -15.42
C ALA A 442 18.58 13.87 -14.98
N GLY A 443 19.34 13.95 -13.89
CA GLY A 443 20.09 12.83 -13.32
C GLY A 443 19.22 11.69 -12.79
N ILE A 444 17.96 11.95 -12.49
CA ILE A 444 16.96 10.93 -12.13
C ILE A 444 16.34 10.30 -13.37
N GLY A 445 16.34 10.97 -14.51
CA GLY A 445 15.59 10.61 -15.72
C GLY A 445 14.19 11.24 -15.77
N SER A 446 13.92 12.25 -14.96
CA SER A 446 12.69 13.03 -14.99
C SER A 446 12.70 14.09 -16.10
N PRO A 447 11.55 14.55 -16.62
CA PRO A 447 11.53 15.74 -17.46
C PRO A 447 11.97 16.96 -16.67
N VAL A 448 12.54 17.95 -17.37
CA VAL A 448 13.10 19.19 -16.87
C VAL A 448 12.34 20.38 -17.41
N HIS A 449 12.27 21.46 -16.65
CA HIS A 449 11.61 22.69 -17.09
C HIS A 449 12.51 23.48 -18.08
N ALA A 450 12.60 22.94 -19.29
CA ALA A 450 13.33 23.53 -20.41
C ALA A 450 12.68 23.11 -21.74
N GLN A 451 13.02 23.83 -22.83
CA GLN A 451 12.64 23.42 -24.18
C GLN A 451 13.56 22.31 -24.71
N SER A 452 14.85 22.37 -24.38
CA SER A 452 15.80 21.27 -24.58
C SER A 452 16.85 21.30 -23.48
N PHE A 453 17.35 20.11 -23.12
CA PHE A 453 18.36 19.96 -22.07
C PHE A 453 19.29 18.81 -22.42
N ILE A 454 20.58 19.07 -22.48
CA ILE A 454 21.62 18.10 -22.78
C ILE A 454 22.56 18.05 -21.58
N LEU A 455 22.83 16.87 -21.07
CA LEU A 455 23.63 16.65 -19.87
C LEU A 455 24.58 15.44 -20.05
N SER A 456 25.82 15.59 -19.62
CA SER A 456 26.68 14.47 -19.33
C SER A 456 26.47 14.02 -17.89
N PRO A 457 26.25 12.71 -17.61
CA PRO A 457 26.12 12.25 -16.25
C PRO A 457 27.40 12.51 -15.47
N GLY A 458 27.27 12.97 -14.22
CA GLY A 458 28.39 13.15 -13.31
C GLY A 458 29.13 11.81 -13.07
N LYS A 459 30.47 11.88 -12.99
CA LYS A 459 31.29 10.75 -12.56
C LYS A 459 31.43 10.70 -11.05
#